data_ebf3249b7a93735d0768952e4d9876e6
#
_entry.id   ebf3249b7a93735d0768952e4d9876e6
#
_cell.length_a   1.000
_cell.length_b   1.000
_cell.length_c   1.000
_cell.angle_alpha   90.00
_cell.angle_beta   90.00
_cell.angle_gamma   90.00
#
_symmetry.space_group_name_H-M   'P 1'
#
loop_
_entity.id
_entity.type
_entity.pdbx_description
1 polymer ?
#
loop_
_entity_poly.entity_id
_entity_poly.type
_entity_poly.pdbx_seq_one_letter_code
_entity_poly.pdbx_strand_id
1 'polypeptide(L)'
;PIILRRTPFKIGRLLEMVVNPDDGSLVAVLTTGRKAIAPMDLGPFERGVFTVREADVLIKPDELVRLETIPKAKRRLLGKHVITKSGQRLGRVYDLAFDMDTFSLIQLLASRKILIFWTLQKRILSFQDIIEITEEAVVVKDSCAAQRIRVKKLAKSEAQA
;
A
#
# COMPACT_ATOMS: atom_id res chain seq x y z
N PRO A 1 -10.03 -6.32 8.47
CA PRO A 1 -11.03 -5.77 9.37
C PRO A 1 -10.41 -4.87 10.43
N ILE A 2 -11.23 -3.94 10.95
CA ILE A 2 -10.86 -3.06 12.05
C ILE A 2 -11.82 -3.38 13.19
N ILE A 3 -11.29 -3.65 14.37
CA ILE A 3 -12.08 -4.05 15.55
C ILE A 3 -11.77 -3.18 16.75
N LEU A 4 -12.74 -3.06 17.66
CA LEU A 4 -12.55 -2.42 18.95
C LEU A 4 -11.77 -3.35 19.90
N ARG A 5 -10.78 -2.79 20.63
CA ARG A 5 -9.92 -3.59 21.51
C ARG A 5 -10.65 -4.21 22.71
N ARG A 6 -11.67 -3.53 23.23
CA ARG A 6 -12.44 -4.01 24.42
C ARG A 6 -13.57 -4.95 24.08
N THR A 7 -14.03 -4.96 22.83
CA THR A 7 -15.13 -5.80 22.37
C THR A 7 -14.80 -6.29 20.97
N PRO A 8 -15.07 -7.56 20.62
CA PRO A 8 -14.69 -8.12 19.30
C PRO A 8 -15.60 -7.60 18.17
N PHE A 9 -16.10 -6.37 18.29
CA PHE A 9 -16.93 -5.79 17.26
C PHE A 9 -16.10 -5.22 16.11
N LYS A 10 -16.41 -5.68 14.91
CA LYS A 10 -15.88 -5.15 13.69
C LYS A 10 -16.53 -3.80 13.37
N ILE A 11 -15.75 -2.73 13.39
CA ILE A 11 -16.22 -1.37 13.11
C ILE A 11 -16.00 -0.93 11.66
N GLY A 12 -15.22 -1.68 10.87
CA GLY A 12 -14.98 -1.34 9.48
C GLY A 12 -14.04 -2.31 8.77
N ARG A 13 -13.81 -2.03 7.49
CA ARG A 13 -12.76 -2.63 6.67
C ARG A 13 -11.81 -1.56 6.21
N LEU A 14 -10.53 -1.85 6.22
CA LEU A 14 -9.51 -1.04 5.58
C LEU A 14 -9.77 -1.06 4.06
N LEU A 15 -9.82 0.11 3.46
CA LEU A 15 -9.89 0.29 2.02
C LEU A 15 -8.54 0.72 1.45
N GLU A 16 -7.89 1.67 2.12
CA GLU A 16 -6.67 2.28 1.62
C GLU A 16 -5.81 2.82 2.77
N MET A 17 -4.51 2.74 2.61
CA MET A 17 -3.53 3.41 3.47
C MET A 17 -2.97 4.60 2.69
N VAL A 18 -3.24 5.80 3.18
CA VAL A 18 -2.79 7.04 2.55
C VAL A 18 -1.41 7.40 3.08
N VAL A 19 -0.47 7.56 2.19
CA VAL A 19 0.94 7.83 2.50
C VAL A 19 1.29 9.24 2.06
N ASN A 20 2.11 9.91 2.85
CA ASN A 20 2.76 11.13 2.42
C ASN A 20 3.77 10.79 1.31
N PRO A 21 3.63 11.38 0.10
CA PRO A 21 4.52 11.06 -1.02
C PRO A 21 5.98 11.48 -0.80
N ASP A 22 6.24 12.43 0.11
CA ASP A 22 7.56 13.01 0.30
C ASP A 22 8.44 12.18 1.25
N ASP A 23 7.84 11.63 2.31
CA ASP A 23 8.58 10.92 3.36
C ASP A 23 8.13 9.47 3.59
N GLY A 24 7.06 9.03 2.93
CA GLY A 24 6.52 7.67 3.08
C GLY A 24 5.75 7.43 4.37
N SER A 25 5.54 8.43 5.22
CA SER A 25 4.79 8.28 6.46
C SER A 25 3.32 7.98 6.18
N LEU A 26 2.70 7.12 6.98
CA LEU A 26 1.26 6.89 6.95
C LEU A 26 0.54 8.12 7.48
N VAL A 27 -0.37 8.67 6.70
CA VAL A 27 -1.15 9.85 7.06
C VAL A 27 -2.53 9.47 7.56
N ALA A 28 -3.16 8.50 6.93
CA ALA A 28 -4.48 8.02 7.29
C ALA A 28 -4.74 6.60 6.80
N VAL A 29 -5.63 5.91 7.50
CA VAL A 29 -6.27 4.67 7.04
C VAL A 29 -7.71 4.97 6.66
N LEU A 30 -8.04 4.84 5.38
CA LEU A 30 -9.41 4.99 4.89
C LEU A 30 -10.16 3.68 5.07
N THR A 31 -11.41 3.78 5.52
CA THR A 31 -12.25 2.64 5.85
C THR A 31 -13.57 2.68 5.11
N THR A 32 -14.29 1.55 5.14
CA THR A 32 -15.69 1.50 4.70
C THR A 32 -16.53 2.49 5.49
N GLY A 33 -17.59 3.02 4.86
CA GLY A 33 -18.46 4.04 5.47
C GLY A 33 -17.91 5.46 5.33
N ARG A 34 -16.92 5.67 4.44
CA ARG A 34 -16.30 6.99 4.20
C ARG A 34 -15.69 7.58 5.47
N LYS A 35 -15.02 6.75 6.25
CA LYS A 35 -14.36 7.15 7.48
C LYS A 35 -12.85 7.02 7.34
N ALA A 36 -12.13 7.77 8.15
CA ALA A 36 -10.68 7.74 8.25
C ALA A 36 -10.26 7.53 9.71
N ILE A 37 -9.08 6.94 9.89
CA ILE A 37 -8.44 6.76 11.19
C ILE A 37 -7.04 7.35 11.09
N ALA A 38 -6.64 8.16 12.07
CA ALA A 38 -5.27 8.64 12.18
C ALA A 38 -4.34 7.49 12.63
N PRO A 39 -3.08 7.47 12.19
CA PRO A 39 -2.15 6.40 12.57
C PRO A 39 -1.98 6.23 14.07
N MET A 40 -2.01 7.32 14.84
CA MET A 40 -1.87 7.32 16.31
C MET A 40 -3.01 6.58 17.04
N ASP A 41 -4.16 6.44 16.38
CA ASP A 41 -5.34 5.77 16.93
C ASP A 41 -5.39 4.28 16.58
N LEU A 42 -4.48 3.83 15.71
CA LEU A 42 -4.31 2.43 15.35
C LEU A 42 -3.58 1.70 16.48
N GLY A 43 -4.16 0.60 16.91
CA GLY A 43 -3.49 -0.36 17.76
C GLY A 43 -2.72 -1.40 16.96
N PRO A 44 -2.24 -2.46 17.63
CA PRO A 44 -1.50 -3.52 16.98
C PRO A 44 -2.19 -4.12 15.77
N PHE A 45 -1.39 -4.44 14.76
CA PHE A 45 -1.84 -5.18 13.58
C PHE A 45 -1.50 -6.66 13.76
N GLU A 46 -2.51 -7.47 14.03
CA GLU A 46 -2.35 -8.90 14.23
C GLU A 46 -3.31 -9.69 13.35
N ARG A 47 -2.80 -10.75 12.72
CA ARG A 47 -3.60 -11.70 11.91
C ARG A 47 -4.47 -11.00 10.84
N GLY A 48 -3.96 -9.91 10.25
CA GLY A 48 -4.69 -9.16 9.22
C GLY A 48 -5.77 -8.22 9.77
N VAL A 49 -5.72 -7.90 11.06
CA VAL A 49 -6.70 -7.07 11.76
C VAL A 49 -5.99 -5.92 12.48
N PHE A 50 -6.46 -4.70 12.26
CA PHE A 50 -6.12 -3.56 13.11
C PHE A 50 -7.10 -3.49 14.29
N THR A 51 -6.58 -3.14 15.45
CA THR A 51 -7.40 -2.80 16.59
C THR A 51 -7.44 -1.29 16.78
N VAL A 52 -8.52 -0.77 17.32
CA VAL A 52 -8.64 0.62 17.79
C VAL A 52 -9.19 0.62 19.21
N ARG A 53 -8.92 1.67 19.96
CA ARG A 53 -9.33 1.75 21.36
C ARG A 53 -10.83 2.02 21.49
N GLU A 54 -11.33 2.96 20.70
CA GLU A 54 -12.68 3.50 20.78
C GLU A 54 -13.24 3.69 19.36
N ALA A 55 -14.55 3.76 19.21
CA ALA A 55 -15.19 3.89 17.91
C ALA A 55 -15.20 5.33 17.39
N ASP A 56 -15.05 6.32 18.27
CA ASP A 56 -15.02 7.75 17.97
C ASP A 56 -13.78 8.19 17.18
N VAL A 57 -12.72 7.34 17.14
CA VAL A 57 -11.55 7.55 16.26
C VAL A 57 -11.91 7.46 14.76
N LEU A 58 -13.12 7.02 14.43
CA LEU A 58 -13.63 6.98 13.06
C LEU A 58 -14.18 8.36 12.67
N ILE A 59 -13.32 9.22 12.20
CA ILE A 59 -13.67 10.59 11.77
C ILE A 59 -13.90 10.67 10.27
N LYS A 60 -14.40 11.81 9.79
CA LYS A 60 -14.51 12.05 8.36
C LYS A 60 -13.11 12.38 7.79
N PRO A 61 -12.81 12.02 6.52
CA PRO A 61 -11.52 12.33 5.91
C PRO A 61 -11.19 13.83 5.86
N ASP A 62 -12.19 14.69 5.76
CA ASP A 62 -12.08 16.15 5.76
C ASP A 62 -11.75 16.74 7.14
N GLU A 63 -11.90 15.99 8.20
CA GLU A 63 -11.49 16.37 9.56
C GLU A 63 -9.99 16.11 9.81
N LEU A 64 -9.31 15.38 8.92
CA LEU A 64 -7.87 15.12 9.01
C LEU A 64 -7.07 16.15 8.22
N VAL A 65 -6.57 17.19 8.90
CA VAL A 65 -5.78 18.27 8.29
C VAL A 65 -4.64 17.77 7.44
N ARG A 66 -3.87 16.78 7.92
CA ARG A 66 -2.76 16.19 7.15
C ARG A 66 -3.20 15.50 5.87
N LEU A 67 -4.41 14.97 5.84
CA LEU A 67 -4.95 14.33 4.64
C LEU A 67 -5.29 15.40 3.58
N GLU A 68 -5.75 16.55 3.98
CA GLU A 68 -6.11 17.65 3.05
C GLU A 68 -4.88 18.22 2.32
N THR A 69 -3.71 18.22 2.97
CA THR A 69 -2.48 18.72 2.35
C THR A 69 -1.99 17.86 1.18
N ILE A 70 -2.44 16.59 1.10
CA ILE A 70 -2.04 15.69 0.01
C ILE A 70 -3.09 15.75 -1.10
N PRO A 71 -2.72 16.09 -2.35
CA PRO A 71 -3.63 16.05 -3.48
C PRO A 71 -4.30 14.68 -3.63
N LYS A 72 -5.62 14.65 -3.84
CA LYS A 72 -6.40 13.40 -3.93
C LYS A 72 -5.81 12.39 -4.92
N ALA A 73 -5.32 12.89 -6.06
CA ALA A 73 -4.70 12.06 -7.08
C ALA A 73 -3.38 11.39 -6.63
N LYS A 74 -2.67 11.97 -5.66
CA LYS A 74 -1.42 11.41 -5.11
C LYS A 74 -1.65 10.46 -3.94
N ARG A 75 -2.80 10.50 -3.27
CA ARG A 75 -3.11 9.70 -2.07
C ARG A 75 -3.05 8.20 -2.32
N ARG A 76 -3.57 7.76 -3.48
CA ARG A 76 -3.68 6.34 -3.82
C ARG A 76 -2.44 5.85 -4.56
N LEU A 77 -1.68 4.94 -3.95
CA LEU A 77 -0.52 4.31 -4.58
C LEU A 77 -0.89 3.04 -5.36
N LEU A 78 -1.84 2.26 -4.84
CA LEU A 78 -2.28 1.02 -5.48
C LEU A 78 -2.86 1.29 -6.87
N GLY A 79 -2.38 0.53 -7.86
CA GLY A 79 -2.80 0.63 -9.26
C GLY A 79 -2.02 1.65 -10.09
N LYS A 80 -1.25 2.57 -9.48
CA LYS A 80 -0.38 3.49 -10.22
C LYS A 80 0.65 2.75 -11.06
N HIS A 81 0.99 3.33 -12.20
CA HIS A 81 2.12 2.86 -12.99
C HIS A 81 3.43 3.04 -12.23
N VAL A 82 4.35 2.10 -12.40
CA VAL A 82 5.74 2.25 -11.96
C VAL A 82 6.59 2.42 -13.21
N ILE A 83 7.31 3.54 -13.26
CA ILE A 83 8.22 3.88 -14.37
C ILE A 83 9.59 4.27 -13.80
N THR A 84 10.65 3.99 -14.53
CA THR A 84 11.96 4.51 -14.19
C THR A 84 12.09 5.97 -14.59
N LYS A 85 13.14 6.65 -14.11
CA LYS A 85 13.48 8.02 -14.52
C LYS A 85 13.64 8.15 -16.03
N SER A 86 14.17 7.12 -16.70
CA SER A 86 14.32 7.05 -18.16
C SER A 86 13.02 6.68 -18.91
N GLY A 87 11.89 6.51 -18.20
CA GLY A 87 10.57 6.23 -18.79
C GLY A 87 10.28 4.73 -19.02
N GLN A 88 11.14 3.82 -18.59
CA GLN A 88 10.90 2.38 -18.73
C GLN A 88 9.75 1.94 -17.81
N ARG A 89 8.73 1.30 -18.36
CA ARG A 89 7.59 0.77 -17.59
C ARG A 89 7.97 -0.52 -16.86
N LEU A 90 7.89 -0.49 -15.53
CA LEU A 90 8.17 -1.64 -14.67
C LEU A 90 6.94 -2.45 -14.29
N GLY A 91 5.75 -1.85 -14.36
CA GLY A 91 4.48 -2.49 -14.05
C GLY A 91 3.49 -1.55 -13.35
N ARG A 92 2.67 -2.12 -12.48
CA ARG A 92 1.74 -1.38 -11.61
C ARG A 92 1.90 -1.82 -10.18
N VAL A 93 1.74 -0.88 -9.25
CA VAL A 93 1.73 -1.18 -7.81
C VAL A 93 0.51 -2.06 -7.51
N TYR A 94 0.74 -3.22 -6.90
CA TYR A 94 -0.34 -4.12 -6.49
C TYR A 94 -0.41 -4.33 -4.99
N ASP A 95 0.67 -4.02 -4.26
CA ASP A 95 0.73 -4.15 -2.81
C ASP A 95 1.76 -3.20 -2.21
N LEU A 96 1.67 -2.95 -0.90
CA LEU A 96 2.52 -2.05 -0.13
C LEU A 96 2.95 -2.76 1.16
N ALA A 97 4.20 -2.58 1.54
CA ALA A 97 4.74 -3.07 2.81
C ALA A 97 5.12 -1.91 3.72
N PHE A 98 4.57 -1.92 4.93
CA PHE A 98 4.77 -0.92 5.96
C PHE A 98 5.55 -1.49 7.15
N ASP A 99 6.37 -0.66 7.73
CA ASP A 99 6.81 -0.82 9.11
C ASP A 99 5.67 -0.36 10.03
N MET A 100 5.17 -1.26 10.85
CA MET A 100 4.02 -0.98 11.70
C MET A 100 4.39 -0.29 13.01
N ASP A 101 5.66 -0.27 13.39
CA ASP A 101 6.14 0.44 14.57
C ASP A 101 6.31 1.94 14.27
N THR A 102 6.82 2.25 13.08
CA THR A 102 7.03 3.63 12.62
C THR A 102 5.93 4.17 11.73
N PHE A 103 4.98 3.33 11.31
CA PHE A 103 3.94 3.64 10.32
C PHE A 103 4.53 4.22 9.01
N SER A 104 5.64 3.65 8.56
CA SER A 104 6.34 4.10 7.36
C SER A 104 6.28 3.09 6.24
N LEU A 105 6.08 3.56 5.02
CA LEU A 105 6.14 2.73 3.82
C LEU A 105 7.59 2.32 3.55
N ILE A 106 7.86 1.01 3.59
CA ILE A 106 9.20 0.46 3.34
C ILE A 106 9.36 0.09 1.87
N GLN A 107 8.36 -0.57 1.30
CA GLN A 107 8.44 -1.15 -0.04
C GLN A 107 7.13 -1.05 -0.80
N LEU A 108 7.25 -0.94 -2.12
CA LEU A 108 6.15 -1.12 -3.05
C LEU A 108 6.36 -2.42 -3.82
N LEU A 109 5.28 -3.17 -3.97
CA LEU A 109 5.28 -4.38 -4.77
C LEU A 109 4.60 -4.06 -6.10
N ALA A 110 5.36 -4.20 -7.19
CA ALA A 110 4.89 -3.94 -8.54
C ALA A 110 4.83 -5.21 -9.37
N SER A 111 3.87 -5.30 -10.27
CA SER A 111 3.74 -6.41 -11.20
C SER A 111 3.48 -5.95 -12.62
N ARG A 112 4.04 -6.69 -13.58
CA ARG A 112 3.82 -6.50 -15.01
C ARG A 112 3.41 -7.82 -15.65
N LYS A 113 2.27 -7.83 -16.33
CA LYS A 113 1.85 -8.96 -17.16
C LYS A 113 2.57 -8.88 -18.51
N ILE A 114 3.22 -9.96 -18.92
CA ILE A 114 3.82 -10.10 -20.25
C ILE A 114 2.96 -11.07 -21.02
N LEU A 115 2.31 -10.58 -22.08
CA LEU A 115 1.28 -11.31 -22.83
C LEU A 115 1.78 -12.59 -23.52
N ILE A 116 3.07 -12.66 -23.90
CA ILE A 116 3.58 -13.74 -24.76
C ILE A 116 3.69 -15.10 -24.04
N PHE A 117 3.84 -15.13 -22.70
CA PHE A 117 4.04 -16.37 -21.94
C PHE A 117 3.32 -16.45 -20.60
N TRP A 118 2.27 -15.67 -20.37
CA TRP A 118 1.58 -15.64 -19.06
C TRP A 118 2.53 -15.40 -17.87
N THR A 119 3.68 -14.82 -18.12
CA THR A 119 4.71 -14.59 -17.09
C THR A 119 4.41 -13.30 -16.34
N LEU A 120 4.09 -13.43 -15.06
CA LEU A 120 3.95 -12.29 -14.18
C LEU A 120 5.34 -11.92 -13.66
N GLN A 121 5.87 -10.78 -14.10
CA GLN A 121 7.06 -10.20 -13.50
C GLN A 121 6.67 -9.43 -12.26
N LYS A 122 7.20 -9.83 -11.11
CA LYS A 122 7.05 -9.11 -9.85
C LYS A 122 8.34 -8.41 -9.49
N ARG A 123 8.23 -7.25 -8.85
CA ARG A 123 9.34 -6.46 -8.32
C ARG A 123 9.01 -5.98 -6.93
N ILE A 124 10.01 -5.96 -6.08
CA ILE A 124 9.98 -5.29 -4.78
C ILE A 124 10.85 -4.05 -4.94
N LEU A 125 10.28 -2.89 -4.69
CA LEU A 125 10.93 -1.59 -4.83
C LEU A 125 11.01 -0.95 -3.47
N SER A 126 12.20 -0.55 -3.03
CA SER A 126 12.35 0.19 -1.78
C SER A 126 11.73 1.58 -1.92
N PHE A 127 11.14 2.09 -0.84
CA PHE A 127 10.66 3.48 -0.82
C PHE A 127 11.80 4.47 -1.11
N GLN A 128 13.02 4.18 -0.67
CA GLN A 128 14.22 5.01 -0.93
C GLN A 128 14.64 5.08 -2.41
N ASP A 129 14.10 4.20 -3.24
CA ASP A 129 14.34 4.21 -4.69
C ASP A 129 13.29 5.03 -5.45
N ILE A 130 12.27 5.52 -4.76
CA ILE A 130 11.27 6.43 -5.33
C ILE A 130 11.89 7.81 -5.47
N ILE A 131 11.77 8.38 -6.66
CA ILE A 131 12.20 9.75 -6.96
C ILE A 131 11.03 10.70 -6.77
N GLU A 132 9.85 10.29 -7.27
CA GLU A 132 8.65 11.12 -7.24
C GLU A 132 7.38 10.27 -7.32
N ILE A 133 6.31 10.73 -6.66
CA ILE A 133 4.97 10.19 -6.80
C ILE A 133 4.10 11.24 -7.49
N THR A 134 3.76 10.98 -8.75
CA THR A 134 2.86 11.82 -9.55
C THR A 134 1.40 11.36 -9.41
N GLU A 135 0.50 12.04 -10.11
CA GLU A 135 -0.92 11.63 -10.15
C GLU A 135 -1.12 10.26 -10.80
N GLU A 136 -0.33 9.92 -11.83
CA GLU A 136 -0.51 8.69 -12.62
C GLU A 136 0.51 7.60 -12.33
N ALA A 137 1.69 7.97 -11.85
CA ALA A 137 2.83 7.06 -11.75
C ALA A 137 3.67 7.28 -10.49
N VAL A 138 4.37 6.23 -10.12
CA VAL A 138 5.51 6.24 -9.19
C VAL A 138 6.77 6.18 -10.04
N VAL A 139 7.59 7.22 -9.97
CA VAL A 139 8.87 7.34 -10.68
C VAL A 139 9.97 6.80 -9.77
N VAL A 140 10.74 5.84 -10.25
CA VAL A 140 11.83 5.20 -9.48
C VAL A 140 13.17 5.33 -10.20
N LYS A 141 14.26 5.06 -9.49
CA LYS A 141 15.62 5.03 -10.05
C LYS A 141 15.73 4.01 -11.18
N ASP A 142 16.57 4.28 -12.16
CA ASP A 142 16.79 3.38 -13.30
C ASP A 142 17.38 2.02 -12.89
N SER A 143 18.14 1.96 -11.79
CA SER A 143 18.65 0.72 -11.20
C SER A 143 17.56 -0.30 -10.88
N CYS A 144 16.33 0.15 -10.59
CA CYS A 144 15.18 -0.72 -10.32
C CYS A 144 14.75 -1.57 -11.52
N ALA A 145 15.17 -1.20 -12.73
CA ALA A 145 14.86 -1.98 -13.94
C ALA A 145 15.46 -3.41 -13.91
N ALA A 146 16.62 -3.55 -13.28
CA ALA A 146 17.33 -4.83 -13.16
C ALA A 146 16.74 -5.73 -12.05
N GLN A 147 16.04 -5.17 -11.08
CA GLN A 147 15.44 -5.90 -9.95
C GLN A 147 14.24 -6.72 -10.43
N ARG A 148 14.41 -8.02 -10.60
CA ARG A 148 13.34 -8.94 -11.01
C ARG A 148 13.27 -10.12 -10.05
N ILE A 149 12.11 -10.34 -9.44
CA ILE A 149 11.83 -11.61 -8.75
C ILE A 149 11.22 -12.54 -9.78
N ARG A 150 11.95 -13.58 -10.16
CA ARG A 150 11.37 -14.70 -10.91
C ARG A 150 10.52 -15.52 -9.93
N VAL A 151 9.22 -15.33 -9.95
CA VAL A 151 8.32 -16.26 -9.28
C VAL A 151 8.30 -17.53 -10.13
N LYS A 152 9.09 -18.55 -9.73
CA LYS A 152 8.83 -19.92 -10.21
C LYS A 152 7.38 -20.24 -9.85
N LYS A 153 6.55 -20.58 -10.85
CA LYS A 153 5.26 -21.24 -10.60
C LYS A 153 5.58 -22.43 -9.69
N LEU A 154 5.13 -22.38 -8.45
CA LEU A 154 4.94 -23.62 -7.68
C LEU A 154 3.92 -24.42 -8.50
N ALA A 155 4.40 -25.45 -9.18
CA ALA A 155 3.57 -26.46 -9.76
C ALA A 155 2.64 -26.94 -8.66
N LYS A 156 1.33 -27.01 -8.97
CA LYS A 156 0.38 -27.78 -8.19
C LYS A 156 0.94 -29.20 -8.12
N SER A 157 1.60 -29.53 -7.02
CA SER A 157 1.85 -30.89 -6.63
C SER A 157 0.56 -31.34 -5.94
N GLU A 158 -0.33 -31.94 -6.72
CA GLU A 158 -0.86 -33.25 -6.54
C GLU A 158 -1.71 -33.48 -5.29
N ALA A 159 -3.02 -33.30 -5.52
CA ALA A 159 -4.01 -34.19 -4.96
C ALA A 159 -3.85 -35.55 -5.68
N GLN A 160 -3.17 -36.50 -5.08
CA GLN A 160 -3.37 -37.94 -5.29
C GLN A 160 -2.74 -38.72 -4.14
N ALA A 161 -3.54 -39.15 -3.28
CA ALA A 161 -3.69 -40.49 -2.71
C ALA A 161 -4.66 -40.42 -1.51
#